data_63ed6c36938aaebde559c2a6aa0499f5
#
_entry.id   63ed6c36938aaebde559c2a6aa0499f5
#
_cell.length_a   1.000
_cell.length_b   1.000
_cell.length_c   1.000
_cell.angle_alpha   90.00
_cell.angle_beta   90.00
_cell.angle_gamma   90.00
#
_symmetry.space_group_name_H-M   'P 1'
#
loop_
_entity.id
_entity.type
_entity.pdbx_description
1 polymer ?
#
loop_
_entity_poly.entity_id
_entity_poly.type
_entity_poly.pdbx_seq_one_letter_code
_entity_poly.pdbx_strand_id
1 'polypeptide(L)'
;MITSVPALQSASSGAVLSTARQSGPKDSSPSAQSNVAPQEAPAAPLIEAWVVSEPYAGLQAQGLGLAEAAAFRPIMQPLQPRFPWRYLAARFWPQPLAALPEETMAAALPPVVVGCGGAGAVVVAALRKRGSAAVQVQHPRIDIRRFDVVLAARHDGLSGPNVVVTRTALHRVTPARLADAAARWAGKLSHLQRPLVAVLVGGDSGRYRFGRREAAKLAHELAAMMEADRVGLALTPSRRTGSEEQALLRQVLEPRGGWIWDGTGENPYFGLLALADVIVVTIDSVSMVSEAVATSAPVMLARLPGHSARQHVFMQALINEGRVREFKGRLDHWPVEPIDDTAEAAAETRRRLGL
;
A
#
# COMPACT_ATOMS: atom_id res chain seq x y z
N MET A 1 54.25 -13.72 29.92
CA MET A 1 54.23 -12.51 30.73
C MET A 1 52.77 -12.10 30.82
N ILE A 2 51.95 -12.63 31.75
CA ILE A 2 51.80 -12.38 33.19
C ILE A 2 51.74 -10.87 33.48
N THR A 3 50.57 -10.43 33.88
CA THR A 3 50.14 -9.70 35.08
C THR A 3 48.78 -9.10 34.83
N SER A 4 47.69 -9.52 35.36
CA SER A 4 47.11 -9.62 36.70
C SER A 4 46.28 -8.39 37.09
N VAL A 5 45.02 -8.68 37.40
CA VAL A 5 43.97 -7.91 38.08
C VAL A 5 44.40 -7.44 39.47
N PRO A 6 43.77 -6.42 40.09
CA PRO A 6 43.02 -6.78 41.29
C PRO A 6 41.64 -6.13 41.45
N ALA A 7 40.77 -6.91 42.13
CA ALA A 7 39.57 -6.48 42.81
C ALA A 7 39.89 -6.06 44.27
N LEU A 8 38.96 -5.37 44.96
CA LEU A 8 38.67 -5.37 46.41
C LEU A 8 37.73 -4.19 46.74
N GLN A 9 36.60 -4.41 47.30
CA GLN A 9 36.00 -4.71 48.62
C GLN A 9 35.36 -3.44 49.22
N SER A 10 34.08 -3.44 49.42
CA SER A 10 33.20 -3.69 50.59
C SER A 10 33.48 -2.92 51.88
N ALA A 11 32.44 -2.28 52.47
CA ALA A 11 32.03 -2.22 53.88
C ALA A 11 30.97 -1.11 54.04
N SER A 12 29.77 -1.35 54.43
CA SER A 12 29.11 -1.76 55.69
C SER A 12 28.86 -0.60 56.67
N SER A 13 27.59 -0.43 57.03
CA SER A 13 27.00 -0.26 58.35
C SER A 13 26.96 1.10 59.03
N GLY A 14 25.78 1.44 59.60
CA GLY A 14 25.59 2.46 60.63
C GLY A 14 24.16 2.90 60.81
N ALA A 15 23.37 2.15 61.57
CA ALA A 15 22.08 2.54 62.09
C ALA A 15 22.23 3.41 63.36
N VAL A 16 21.40 4.45 63.51
CA VAL A 16 21.08 5.03 64.83
C VAL A 16 19.60 5.39 64.86
N LEU A 17 18.90 4.82 65.84
CA LEU A 17 17.56 5.12 66.31
C LEU A 17 17.58 6.38 67.20
N SER A 18 16.55 7.26 67.14
CA SER A 18 16.09 7.97 68.31
C SER A 18 14.67 8.53 68.13
N THR A 19 13.75 7.94 68.88
CA THR A 19 12.63 8.38 69.73
C THR A 19 11.80 9.63 69.37
N ALA A 20 10.58 9.31 69.18
CA ALA A 20 9.27 9.87 69.56
C ALA A 20 9.09 11.28 70.15
N ARG A 21 8.13 12.02 69.67
CA ARG A 21 7.10 12.70 70.48
C ARG A 21 5.78 12.87 69.69
N GLN A 22 4.72 12.45 70.34
CA GLN A 22 3.31 12.62 69.97
C GLN A 22 2.87 14.08 70.21
N SER A 23 2.04 14.64 69.36
CA SER A 23 0.97 15.59 69.69
C SER A 23 -0.09 15.62 68.59
N GLY A 24 -1.27 15.44 68.96
CA GLY A 24 -2.62 15.31 68.51
C GLY A 24 -3.17 16.06 67.25
N PRO A 25 -4.43 15.74 66.92
CA PRO A 25 -4.95 15.84 65.58
C PRO A 25 -5.49 17.26 65.26
N LYS A 26 -5.26 17.70 64.01
CA LYS A 26 -6.08 18.74 63.40
C LYS A 26 -6.74 18.19 62.19
N ASP A 27 -8.06 18.09 62.24
CA ASP A 27 -8.97 17.92 61.15
C ASP A 27 -8.67 18.93 60.02
N SER A 28 -8.38 18.41 58.86
CA SER A 28 -8.51 19.14 57.60
C SER A 28 -8.87 18.12 56.52
N SER A 29 -10.15 18.10 56.20
CA SER A 29 -10.74 17.37 55.08
C SER A 29 -10.00 17.70 53.77
N PRO A 30 -9.57 16.71 52.97
CA PRO A 30 -9.07 17.00 51.65
C PRO A 30 -10.26 17.26 50.74
N SER A 31 -10.33 18.47 50.19
CA SER A 31 -11.17 18.81 49.05
C SER A 31 -10.91 17.85 47.90
N ALA A 32 -11.93 17.08 47.55
CA ALA A 32 -11.94 16.26 46.37
C ALA A 32 -11.74 17.11 45.11
N GLN A 33 -10.51 17.20 44.63
CA GLN A 33 -10.26 17.63 43.27
C GLN A 33 -10.78 16.55 42.33
N SER A 34 -11.94 16.84 41.73
CA SER A 34 -12.46 16.03 40.63
C SER A 34 -11.47 16.07 39.45
N ASN A 35 -10.73 14.99 39.28
CA ASN A 35 -9.95 14.74 38.09
C ASN A 35 -10.96 14.46 36.95
N VAL A 36 -11.49 15.51 36.33
CA VAL A 36 -12.21 15.44 35.08
C VAL A 36 -11.11 15.17 34.02
N ALA A 37 -11.05 13.94 33.55
CA ALA A 37 -10.25 13.60 32.37
C ALA A 37 -10.59 14.59 31.25
N PRO A 38 -9.61 15.09 30.48
CA PRO A 38 -9.89 15.96 29.34
C PRO A 38 -10.86 15.21 28.41
N GLN A 39 -12.08 15.72 28.24
CA GLN A 39 -12.97 15.28 27.20
C GLN A 39 -12.25 15.57 25.87
N GLU A 40 -11.84 14.52 25.15
CA GLU A 40 -11.41 14.66 23.77
C GLU A 40 -12.50 15.42 23.00
N ALA A 41 -12.15 16.55 22.47
CA ALA A 41 -13.04 17.30 21.59
C ALA A 41 -13.50 16.37 20.45
N PRO A 42 -14.79 16.37 20.09
CA PRO A 42 -15.29 15.53 19.00
C PRO A 42 -14.45 15.83 17.76
N ALA A 43 -13.84 14.78 17.20
CA ALA A 43 -13.05 14.89 15.98
C ALA A 43 -13.90 15.58 14.91
N ALA A 44 -13.35 16.61 14.27
CA ALA A 44 -14.05 17.33 13.19
C ALA A 44 -14.55 16.33 12.15
N PRO A 45 -15.78 16.48 11.61
CA PRO A 45 -16.33 15.56 10.65
C PRO A 45 -15.40 15.45 9.43
N LEU A 46 -15.05 14.22 9.06
CA LEU A 46 -14.20 13.97 7.91
C LEU A 46 -14.88 14.50 6.64
N ILE A 47 -14.12 15.20 5.80
CA ILE A 47 -14.60 15.69 4.49
C ILE A 47 -14.92 14.49 3.61
N GLU A 48 -16.13 14.43 3.11
CA GLU A 48 -16.53 13.39 2.17
C GLU A 48 -15.85 13.58 0.81
N ALA A 49 -15.35 12.49 0.24
CA ALA A 49 -14.73 12.48 -1.07
C ALA A 49 -15.21 11.29 -1.91
N TRP A 50 -15.71 11.53 -3.12
CA TRP A 50 -15.97 10.45 -4.06
C TRP A 50 -14.67 10.01 -4.72
N VAL A 51 -14.44 8.70 -4.74
CA VAL A 51 -13.33 8.07 -5.49
C VAL A 51 -13.92 7.45 -6.75
N VAL A 52 -13.68 8.08 -7.89
CA VAL A 52 -14.26 7.73 -9.19
C VAL A 52 -13.26 6.93 -10.01
N SER A 53 -13.53 5.66 -10.26
CA SER A 53 -12.59 4.75 -10.91
C SER A 53 -13.30 3.63 -11.67
N GLU A 54 -12.63 3.16 -12.73
CA GLU A 54 -12.96 1.86 -13.31
C GLU A 54 -12.71 0.74 -12.27
N PRO A 55 -13.36 -0.45 -12.39
CA PRO A 55 -13.31 -1.52 -11.40
C PRO A 55 -11.98 -2.32 -11.42
N TYR A 56 -10.86 -1.63 -11.57
CA TYR A 56 -9.52 -2.20 -11.47
C TYR A 56 -8.95 -1.98 -10.08
N ALA A 57 -8.60 -3.08 -9.37
CA ALA A 57 -8.13 -3.01 -7.99
C ALA A 57 -6.99 -2.01 -7.76
N GLY A 58 -6.00 -1.99 -8.66
CA GLY A 58 -4.86 -1.08 -8.55
C GLY A 58 -5.23 0.39 -8.71
N LEU A 59 -6.22 0.73 -9.55
CA LEU A 59 -6.74 2.10 -9.68
C LEU A 59 -7.52 2.51 -8.43
N GLN A 60 -8.41 1.63 -7.98
CA GLN A 60 -9.22 1.86 -6.78
C GLN A 60 -8.33 2.02 -5.54
N ALA A 61 -7.31 1.17 -5.39
CA ALA A 61 -6.36 1.26 -4.28
C ALA A 61 -5.62 2.60 -4.24
N GLN A 62 -5.24 3.16 -5.39
CA GLN A 62 -4.57 4.46 -5.47
C GLN A 62 -5.49 5.61 -5.02
N GLY A 63 -6.71 5.65 -5.52
CA GLY A 63 -7.67 6.68 -5.14
C GLY A 63 -8.08 6.60 -3.68
N LEU A 64 -8.34 5.39 -3.18
CA LEU A 64 -8.65 5.16 -1.77
C LEU A 64 -7.44 5.51 -0.87
N GLY A 65 -6.23 5.11 -1.29
CA GLY A 65 -5.00 5.42 -0.55
C GLY A 65 -4.78 6.91 -0.39
N LEU A 66 -4.95 7.68 -1.48
CA LEU A 66 -4.90 9.13 -1.41
C LEU A 66 -5.96 9.71 -0.47
N ALA A 67 -7.23 9.29 -0.63
CA ALA A 67 -8.33 9.84 0.14
C ALA A 67 -8.19 9.52 1.64
N GLU A 68 -7.82 8.29 1.98
CA GLU A 68 -7.56 7.86 3.36
C GLU A 68 -6.38 8.64 3.97
N ALA A 69 -5.26 8.76 3.24
CA ALA A 69 -4.09 9.49 3.71
C ALA A 69 -4.35 11.02 3.85
N ALA A 70 -5.24 11.56 3.01
CA ALA A 70 -5.70 12.94 3.12
C ALA A 70 -6.76 13.16 4.21
N ALA A 71 -7.05 12.18 5.04
CA ALA A 71 -8.11 12.22 6.05
C ALA A 71 -9.48 12.62 5.48
N PHE A 72 -9.79 12.16 4.28
CA PHE A 72 -11.13 12.23 3.72
C PHE A 72 -11.92 10.97 4.08
N ARG A 73 -13.26 11.06 4.03
CA ARG A 73 -14.16 9.91 4.07
C ARG A 73 -14.43 9.43 2.63
N PRO A 74 -13.72 8.39 2.13
CA PRO A 74 -13.86 7.98 0.75
C PRO A 74 -15.17 7.22 0.51
N ILE A 75 -15.88 7.58 -0.56
CA ILE A 75 -17.02 6.83 -1.10
C ILE A 75 -16.66 6.39 -2.52
N MET A 76 -16.54 5.07 -2.71
CA MET A 76 -16.19 4.53 -4.02
C MET A 76 -17.35 4.68 -4.99
N GLN A 77 -17.10 5.30 -6.13
CA GLN A 77 -18.03 5.45 -7.25
C GLN A 77 -17.50 4.68 -8.47
N PRO A 78 -17.88 3.42 -8.65
CA PRO A 78 -17.40 2.62 -9.76
C PRO A 78 -17.99 3.14 -11.07
N LEU A 79 -17.14 3.33 -12.08
CA LEU A 79 -17.58 3.74 -13.40
C LEU A 79 -18.22 2.59 -14.16
N GLN A 80 -19.36 2.86 -14.77
CA GLN A 80 -20.15 1.95 -15.61
C GLN A 80 -20.43 2.58 -16.98
N PRO A 81 -19.42 2.65 -17.86
CA PRO A 81 -19.61 3.28 -19.17
C PRO A 81 -20.68 2.53 -19.98
N ARG A 82 -21.71 3.26 -20.47
CA ARG A 82 -22.80 2.71 -21.26
C ARG A 82 -22.37 2.44 -22.71
N PHE A 83 -23.04 1.51 -23.39
CA PHE A 83 -22.91 1.32 -24.82
C PHE A 83 -23.40 2.59 -25.57
N PRO A 84 -22.72 3.01 -26.65
CA PRO A 84 -21.50 2.47 -27.25
C PRO A 84 -20.20 3.05 -26.65
N TRP A 85 -20.27 3.99 -25.70
CA TRP A 85 -19.17 4.79 -25.19
C TRP A 85 -18.09 3.96 -24.49
N ARG A 86 -18.45 2.79 -23.94
CA ARG A 86 -17.47 1.87 -23.32
C ARG A 86 -16.35 1.41 -24.27
N TYR A 87 -16.56 1.50 -25.59
CA TYR A 87 -15.57 1.11 -26.60
C TYR A 87 -14.71 2.29 -27.09
N LEU A 88 -15.04 3.50 -26.68
CA LEU A 88 -14.28 4.69 -27.04
C LEU A 88 -13.35 5.10 -25.90
N ALA A 89 -12.21 5.72 -26.29
CA ALA A 89 -11.37 6.35 -25.28
C ALA A 89 -12.18 7.42 -24.53
N ALA A 90 -12.10 7.43 -23.20
CA ALA A 90 -12.97 8.24 -22.34
C ALA A 90 -12.94 9.74 -22.67
N ARG A 91 -11.81 10.26 -23.19
CA ARG A 91 -11.69 11.66 -23.64
C ARG A 91 -12.70 12.06 -24.73
N PHE A 92 -13.32 11.10 -25.40
CA PHE A 92 -14.33 11.32 -26.45
C PHE A 92 -15.76 11.06 -25.96
N TRP A 93 -15.98 10.81 -24.68
CA TRP A 93 -17.33 10.63 -24.15
C TRP A 93 -18.09 11.95 -24.15
N PRO A 94 -19.25 12.03 -24.85
CA PRO A 94 -20.01 13.28 -24.95
C PRO A 94 -20.65 13.65 -23.61
N GLN A 95 -21.01 12.67 -22.79
CA GLN A 95 -21.66 12.81 -21.49
C GLN A 95 -20.93 11.99 -20.42
N PRO A 96 -19.77 12.46 -19.94
CA PRO A 96 -18.97 11.69 -18.99
C PRO A 96 -19.72 11.28 -17.72
N LEU A 97 -20.62 12.12 -17.22
CA LEU A 97 -21.40 11.85 -16.00
C LEU A 97 -22.36 10.68 -16.15
N ALA A 98 -22.79 10.33 -17.39
CA ALA A 98 -23.62 9.16 -17.64
C ALA A 98 -22.89 7.82 -17.37
N ALA A 99 -21.58 7.84 -17.08
CA ALA A 99 -20.82 6.69 -16.64
C ALA A 99 -20.94 6.43 -15.13
N LEU A 100 -21.52 7.36 -14.36
CA LEU A 100 -21.86 7.17 -12.96
C LEU A 100 -23.24 6.53 -12.81
N PRO A 101 -23.49 5.76 -11.72
CA PRO A 101 -24.83 5.29 -11.38
C PRO A 101 -25.83 6.45 -11.22
N GLU A 102 -27.08 6.24 -11.58
CA GLU A 102 -28.13 7.27 -11.46
C GLU A 102 -28.34 7.73 -10.01
N GLU A 103 -28.26 6.79 -9.07
CA GLU A 103 -28.33 7.05 -7.63
C GLU A 103 -27.22 8.01 -7.17
N THR A 104 -25.99 7.84 -7.69
CA THR A 104 -24.88 8.76 -7.44
C THR A 104 -25.17 10.16 -7.94
N MET A 105 -25.80 10.27 -9.10
CA MET A 105 -26.12 11.58 -9.70
C MET A 105 -27.29 12.28 -9.02
N ALA A 106 -28.15 11.54 -8.32
CA ALA A 106 -29.23 12.08 -7.49
C ALA A 106 -28.77 12.56 -6.12
N ALA A 107 -27.62 12.05 -5.64
CA ALA A 107 -27.05 12.44 -4.34
C ALA A 107 -26.44 13.85 -4.38
N ALA A 108 -26.28 14.46 -3.19
CA ALA A 108 -25.54 15.70 -3.03
C ALA A 108 -24.07 15.51 -3.44
N LEU A 109 -23.52 16.47 -4.18
CA LEU A 109 -22.13 16.42 -4.60
C LEU A 109 -21.20 16.62 -3.39
N PRO A 110 -20.16 15.79 -3.24
CA PRO A 110 -19.18 15.98 -2.18
C PRO A 110 -18.28 17.18 -2.49
N PRO A 111 -17.67 17.77 -1.46
CA PRO A 111 -16.70 18.85 -1.62
C PRO A 111 -15.51 18.46 -2.50
N VAL A 112 -15.08 17.18 -2.43
CA VAL A 112 -13.90 16.67 -3.14
C VAL A 112 -14.27 15.45 -3.99
N VAL A 113 -13.72 15.39 -5.20
CA VAL A 113 -13.81 14.24 -6.10
C VAL A 113 -12.42 13.81 -6.54
N VAL A 114 -12.10 12.52 -6.39
CA VAL A 114 -10.82 11.92 -6.74
C VAL A 114 -11.02 11.00 -7.94
N GLY A 115 -10.49 11.37 -9.09
CA GLY A 115 -10.53 10.55 -10.31
C GLY A 115 -9.29 9.68 -10.43
N CYS A 116 -9.44 8.42 -10.85
CA CYS A 116 -8.32 7.52 -11.11
C CYS A 116 -8.34 7.03 -12.56
N GLY A 117 -7.18 7.16 -13.22
CA GLY A 117 -7.02 6.77 -14.62
C GLY A 117 -7.77 7.70 -15.60
N GLY A 118 -7.75 7.35 -16.90
CA GLY A 118 -8.30 8.22 -17.95
C GLY A 118 -9.82 8.34 -17.95
N ALA A 119 -10.55 7.31 -17.53
CA ALA A 119 -12.01 7.35 -17.43
C ALA A 119 -12.44 8.19 -16.21
N GLY A 120 -11.80 8.00 -15.06
CA GLY A 120 -12.01 8.84 -13.88
C GLY A 120 -11.77 10.31 -14.16
N ALA A 121 -10.70 10.62 -14.92
CA ALA A 121 -10.32 11.99 -15.26
C ALA A 121 -11.45 12.78 -15.96
N VAL A 122 -12.11 12.21 -16.97
CA VAL A 122 -13.16 12.94 -17.69
C VAL A 122 -14.40 13.18 -16.83
N VAL A 123 -14.70 12.23 -15.93
CA VAL A 123 -15.85 12.32 -15.02
C VAL A 123 -15.60 13.38 -13.95
N VAL A 124 -14.44 13.35 -13.27
CA VAL A 124 -14.16 14.35 -12.21
C VAL A 124 -13.96 15.75 -12.79
N ALA A 125 -13.43 15.89 -14.01
CA ALA A 125 -13.37 17.16 -14.71
C ALA A 125 -14.78 17.73 -15.01
N ALA A 126 -15.78 16.86 -15.22
CA ALA A 126 -17.16 17.27 -15.37
C ALA A 126 -17.82 17.61 -14.02
N LEU A 127 -17.52 16.88 -12.95
CA LEU A 127 -17.98 17.16 -11.59
C LEU A 127 -17.40 18.48 -11.07
N ARG A 128 -16.15 18.81 -11.39
CA ARG A 128 -15.55 20.12 -11.06
C ARG A 128 -16.38 21.30 -11.56
N LYS A 129 -16.92 21.20 -12.77
CA LYS A 129 -17.80 22.24 -13.33
C LYS A 129 -19.11 22.41 -12.55
N ARG A 130 -19.43 21.43 -11.69
CA ARG A 130 -20.61 21.46 -10.80
C ARG A 130 -20.29 21.87 -9.37
N GLY A 131 -19.03 22.25 -9.08
CA GLY A 131 -18.62 22.84 -7.81
C GLY A 131 -17.76 21.98 -6.89
N SER A 132 -17.48 20.70 -7.21
CA SER A 132 -16.55 19.89 -6.42
C SER A 132 -15.09 20.24 -6.75
N ALA A 133 -14.20 20.20 -5.77
CA ALA A 133 -12.76 20.23 -6.01
C ALA A 133 -12.32 18.91 -6.67
N ALA A 134 -11.60 18.99 -7.80
CA ALA A 134 -11.23 17.84 -8.60
C ALA A 134 -9.75 17.47 -8.43
N VAL A 135 -9.52 16.31 -7.90
CA VAL A 135 -8.19 15.68 -7.77
C VAL A 135 -8.09 14.53 -8.75
N GLN A 136 -6.98 14.45 -9.49
CA GLN A 136 -6.75 13.38 -10.44
C GLN A 136 -5.52 12.56 -10.05
N VAL A 137 -5.67 11.26 -10.00
CA VAL A 137 -4.59 10.29 -9.80
C VAL A 137 -4.26 9.63 -11.13
N GLN A 138 -2.98 9.58 -11.46
CA GLN A 138 -2.37 9.22 -12.74
C GLN A 138 -2.59 10.27 -13.84
N HIS A 139 -1.85 10.11 -14.95
CA HIS A 139 -1.94 10.99 -16.11
C HIS A 139 -3.37 11.05 -16.66
N PRO A 140 -4.04 12.23 -16.69
CA PRO A 140 -5.46 12.35 -17.04
C PRO A 140 -5.78 12.08 -18.52
N ARG A 141 -4.78 12.18 -19.41
CA ARG A 141 -4.93 12.12 -20.89
C ARG A 141 -5.83 13.20 -21.48
N ILE A 142 -6.17 14.21 -20.70
CA ILE A 142 -6.83 15.44 -21.05
C ILE A 142 -6.10 16.62 -20.41
N ASP A 143 -6.49 17.85 -20.69
CA ASP A 143 -5.87 19.06 -20.19
C ASP A 143 -5.84 19.08 -18.65
N ILE A 144 -4.65 19.24 -18.06
CA ILE A 144 -4.43 19.28 -16.62
C ILE A 144 -5.12 20.46 -15.94
N ARG A 145 -5.34 21.56 -16.64
CA ARG A 145 -6.04 22.75 -16.12
C ARG A 145 -7.50 22.48 -15.71
N ARG A 146 -8.05 21.32 -16.08
CA ARG A 146 -9.39 20.86 -15.68
C ARG A 146 -9.45 20.31 -14.25
N PHE A 147 -8.32 20.27 -13.55
CA PHE A 147 -8.20 19.75 -12.20
C PHE A 147 -7.59 20.78 -11.28
N ASP A 148 -7.88 20.68 -9.98
CA ASP A 148 -7.25 21.50 -8.95
C ASP A 148 -5.89 20.90 -8.59
N VAL A 149 -5.81 19.53 -8.52
CA VAL A 149 -4.57 18.80 -8.27
C VAL A 149 -4.50 17.59 -9.20
N VAL A 150 -3.32 17.32 -9.76
CA VAL A 150 -3.02 16.12 -10.52
C VAL A 150 -1.81 15.43 -9.90
N LEU A 151 -1.99 14.19 -9.43
CA LEU A 151 -0.91 13.36 -8.92
C LEU A 151 -0.47 12.39 -10.03
N ALA A 152 0.75 12.53 -10.50
CA ALA A 152 1.29 11.73 -11.58
C ALA A 152 2.64 11.14 -11.19
N ALA A 153 2.88 9.89 -11.57
CA ALA A 153 4.17 9.28 -11.33
C ALA A 153 5.25 9.91 -12.24
N ARG A 154 6.50 9.98 -11.75
CA ARG A 154 7.64 10.54 -12.49
C ARG A 154 7.77 9.98 -13.90
N HIS A 155 7.50 8.70 -14.09
CA HIS A 155 7.55 8.02 -15.39
C HIS A 155 6.42 8.42 -16.36
N ASP A 156 5.45 9.21 -15.93
CA ASP A 156 4.40 9.77 -16.78
C ASP A 156 4.87 11.01 -17.54
N GLY A 157 5.97 11.64 -17.10
CA GLY A 157 6.55 12.83 -17.75
C GLY A 157 5.63 14.06 -17.72
N LEU A 158 4.68 14.11 -16.76
CA LEU A 158 3.72 15.21 -16.65
C LEU A 158 4.28 16.31 -15.72
N SER A 159 4.16 17.57 -16.16
CA SER A 159 4.55 18.73 -15.35
C SER A 159 3.51 19.85 -15.48
N GLY A 160 3.43 20.71 -14.47
CA GLY A 160 2.50 21.84 -14.46
C GLY A 160 2.31 22.42 -13.05
N PRO A 161 1.72 23.59 -12.90
CA PRO A 161 1.56 24.27 -11.62
C PRO A 161 0.68 23.50 -10.62
N ASN A 162 -0.25 22.70 -11.13
CA ASN A 162 -1.17 21.86 -10.35
C ASN A 162 -0.77 20.38 -10.32
N VAL A 163 0.45 20.03 -10.80
CA VAL A 163 0.95 18.65 -10.81
C VAL A 163 1.80 18.39 -9.55
N VAL A 164 1.54 17.27 -8.91
CA VAL A 164 2.35 16.66 -7.85
C VAL A 164 2.97 15.40 -8.43
N VAL A 165 4.30 15.32 -8.42
CA VAL A 165 5.03 14.20 -9.01
C VAL A 165 5.42 13.23 -7.90
N THR A 166 5.07 11.93 -8.07
CA THR A 166 5.42 10.85 -7.15
C THR A 166 6.45 9.90 -7.78
N ARG A 167 7.26 9.24 -6.96
CA ARG A 167 8.20 8.18 -7.39
C ARG A 167 7.45 6.89 -7.67
N THR A 168 6.48 6.57 -6.81
CA THR A 168 5.67 5.35 -6.83
C THR A 168 4.20 5.65 -7.08
N ALA A 169 3.42 4.64 -7.40
CA ALA A 169 1.97 4.76 -7.39
C ALA A 169 1.47 4.87 -5.95
N LEU A 170 0.45 5.69 -5.72
CA LEU A 170 -0.20 5.81 -4.43
C LEU A 170 -0.86 4.48 -4.02
N HIS A 171 -0.97 4.24 -2.72
CA HIS A 171 -1.44 2.96 -2.21
C HIS A 171 -2.05 3.07 -0.81
N ARG A 172 -2.58 1.96 -0.31
CA ARG A 172 -3.20 1.86 1.01
C ARG A 172 -2.28 1.22 2.07
N VAL A 173 -1.02 1.01 1.78
CA VAL A 173 -0.04 0.50 2.74
C VAL A 173 0.26 1.59 3.76
N THR A 174 0.01 1.30 5.03
CA THR A 174 0.35 2.17 6.17
C THR A 174 0.92 1.32 7.30
N PRO A 175 1.76 1.88 8.20
CA PRO A 175 2.27 1.14 9.35
C PRO A 175 1.17 0.49 10.20
N ALA A 176 0.06 1.21 10.45
CA ALA A 176 -1.08 0.69 11.19
C ALA A 176 -1.74 -0.50 10.49
N ARG A 177 -2.00 -0.40 9.18
CA ARG A 177 -2.59 -1.49 8.39
C ARG A 177 -1.68 -2.71 8.31
N LEU A 178 -0.37 -2.51 8.20
CA LEU A 178 0.58 -3.61 8.23
C LEU A 178 0.62 -4.29 9.61
N ALA A 179 0.62 -3.52 10.70
CA ALA A 179 0.59 -4.07 12.06
C ALA A 179 -0.68 -4.89 12.31
N ASP A 180 -1.85 -4.39 11.93
CA ASP A 180 -3.12 -5.11 12.03
C ASP A 180 -3.12 -6.40 11.20
N ALA A 181 -2.61 -6.33 9.98
CA ALA A 181 -2.50 -7.49 9.11
C ALA A 181 -1.50 -8.52 9.66
N ALA A 182 -0.36 -8.07 10.19
CA ALA A 182 0.61 -8.94 10.85
C ALA A 182 -0.01 -9.69 12.02
N ALA A 183 -0.77 -9.01 12.90
CA ALA A 183 -1.45 -9.63 14.03
C ALA A 183 -2.43 -10.73 13.60
N ARG A 184 -3.20 -10.51 12.52
CA ARG A 184 -4.15 -11.50 12.01
C ARG A 184 -3.49 -12.70 11.31
N TRP A 185 -2.35 -12.48 10.66
CA TRP A 185 -1.73 -13.48 9.79
C TRP A 185 -0.53 -14.20 10.41
N ALA A 186 0.08 -13.67 11.47
CA ALA A 186 1.27 -14.27 12.11
C ALA A 186 1.04 -15.74 12.53
N GLY A 187 -0.08 -16.02 13.19
CA GLY A 187 -0.43 -17.38 13.59
C GLY A 187 -0.68 -18.32 12.41
N LYS A 188 -1.34 -17.82 11.35
CA LYS A 188 -1.66 -18.63 10.16
C LYS A 188 -0.42 -19.01 9.35
N LEU A 189 0.63 -18.18 9.37
CA LEU A 189 1.89 -18.38 8.63
C LEU A 189 3.05 -18.85 9.53
N SER A 190 2.83 -19.08 10.82
CA SER A 190 3.88 -19.44 11.79
C SER A 190 4.55 -20.80 11.49
N HIS A 191 3.88 -21.68 10.76
CA HIS A 191 4.41 -22.98 10.33
C HIS A 191 5.44 -22.88 9.20
N LEU A 192 5.53 -21.72 8.52
CA LEU A 192 6.48 -21.53 7.43
C LEU A 192 7.87 -21.18 7.96
N GLN A 193 8.87 -21.74 7.30
CA GLN A 193 10.29 -21.49 7.64
C GLN A 193 10.65 -20.01 7.47
N ARG A 194 11.63 -19.56 8.24
CA ARG A 194 12.28 -18.26 8.07
C ARG A 194 13.66 -18.40 7.43
N PRO A 195 14.09 -17.45 6.58
CA PRO A 195 13.35 -16.24 6.19
C PRO A 195 12.10 -16.58 5.35
N LEU A 196 11.04 -15.79 5.52
CA LEU A 196 9.79 -15.93 4.77
C LEU A 196 9.83 -15.06 3.51
N VAL A 197 9.67 -15.69 2.37
CA VAL A 197 9.53 -15.02 1.08
C VAL A 197 8.04 -14.90 0.72
N ALA A 198 7.54 -13.67 0.65
CA ALA A 198 6.22 -13.41 0.09
C ALA A 198 6.30 -13.29 -1.42
N VAL A 199 5.44 -13.99 -2.14
CA VAL A 199 5.37 -13.95 -3.62
C VAL A 199 4.05 -13.33 -4.06
N LEU A 200 4.13 -12.20 -4.76
CA LEU A 200 2.97 -11.47 -5.27
C LEU A 200 2.90 -11.68 -6.78
N VAL A 201 1.93 -12.48 -7.23
CA VAL A 201 1.78 -12.83 -8.64
C VAL A 201 0.67 -12.03 -9.30
N GLY A 202 1.03 -11.27 -10.32
CA GLY A 202 0.09 -10.56 -11.18
C GLY A 202 -0.59 -11.49 -12.19
N GLY A 203 -0.61 -11.10 -13.44
CA GLY A 203 -1.21 -11.88 -14.52
C GLY A 203 -1.17 -11.10 -15.83
N ASP A 204 -1.93 -11.55 -16.79
CA ASP A 204 -2.04 -10.86 -18.07
C ASP A 204 -2.49 -9.40 -17.88
N SER A 205 -1.78 -8.49 -18.50
CA SER A 205 -2.02 -7.05 -18.35
C SER A 205 -2.16 -6.30 -19.69
N GLY A 206 -2.32 -7.02 -20.79
CA GLY A 206 -2.33 -6.48 -22.16
C GLY A 206 -0.95 -6.01 -22.66
N ARG A 207 0.03 -5.86 -21.79
CA ARG A 207 1.43 -5.51 -22.10
C ARG A 207 2.42 -6.58 -21.68
N TYR A 208 2.09 -7.34 -20.66
CA TYR A 208 2.86 -8.49 -20.17
C TYR A 208 1.97 -9.73 -20.21
N ARG A 209 2.58 -10.86 -20.46
CA ARG A 209 1.90 -12.16 -20.48
C ARG A 209 2.35 -13.00 -19.29
N PHE A 210 1.38 -13.67 -18.67
CA PHE A 210 1.61 -14.64 -17.61
C PHE A 210 0.76 -15.88 -17.90
N GLY A 211 1.23 -16.71 -18.80
CA GLY A 211 0.62 -17.99 -19.14
C GLY A 211 1.32 -19.17 -18.47
N ARG A 212 0.94 -20.38 -18.87
CA ARG A 212 1.47 -21.65 -18.32
C ARG A 212 3.00 -21.73 -18.33
N ARG A 213 3.64 -21.24 -19.40
CA ARG A 213 5.11 -21.27 -19.55
C ARG A 213 5.77 -20.36 -18.49
N GLU A 214 5.25 -19.17 -18.29
CA GLU A 214 5.76 -18.21 -17.34
C GLU A 214 5.51 -18.67 -15.90
N ALA A 215 4.33 -19.23 -15.64
CA ALA A 215 4.00 -19.84 -14.35
C ALA A 215 4.92 -21.03 -14.03
N ALA A 216 5.17 -21.92 -15.00
CA ALA A 216 6.10 -23.03 -14.83
C ALA A 216 7.52 -22.56 -14.54
N LYS A 217 8.01 -21.56 -15.30
CA LYS A 217 9.33 -20.97 -15.07
C LYS A 217 9.44 -20.40 -13.66
N LEU A 218 8.49 -19.54 -13.29
CA LEU A 218 8.47 -18.92 -11.96
C LEU A 218 8.39 -19.97 -10.84
N ALA A 219 7.52 -20.97 -10.99
CA ALA A 219 7.39 -22.06 -10.02
C ALA A 219 8.71 -22.81 -9.80
N HIS A 220 9.44 -23.15 -10.88
CA HIS A 220 10.72 -23.84 -10.80
C HIS A 220 11.82 -22.96 -10.18
N GLU A 221 11.86 -21.67 -10.53
CA GLU A 221 12.81 -20.71 -9.93
C GLU A 221 12.55 -20.53 -8.43
N LEU A 222 11.27 -20.44 -8.02
CA LEU A 222 10.88 -20.36 -6.61
C LEU A 222 11.20 -21.66 -5.86
N ALA A 223 10.93 -22.81 -6.46
CA ALA A 223 11.26 -24.12 -5.88
C ALA A 223 12.77 -24.27 -5.66
N ALA A 224 13.59 -23.88 -6.66
CA ALA A 224 15.04 -23.91 -6.55
C ALA A 224 15.54 -23.00 -5.41
N MET A 225 14.95 -21.81 -5.25
CA MET A 225 15.25 -20.92 -4.12
C MET A 225 14.86 -21.55 -2.78
N MET A 226 13.67 -22.16 -2.67
CA MET A 226 13.24 -22.82 -1.42
C MET A 226 14.23 -23.91 -1.00
N GLU A 227 14.67 -24.72 -1.93
CA GLU A 227 15.61 -25.84 -1.68
C GLU A 227 17.03 -25.34 -1.35
N ALA A 228 17.56 -24.42 -2.17
CA ALA A 228 18.94 -23.97 -2.07
C ALA A 228 19.18 -23.01 -0.90
N ASP A 229 18.22 -22.11 -0.64
CA ASP A 229 18.34 -21.03 0.33
C ASP A 229 17.58 -21.32 1.64
N ARG A 230 16.85 -22.45 1.71
CA ARG A 230 16.09 -22.93 2.88
C ARG A 230 15.12 -21.87 3.40
N VAL A 231 14.29 -21.34 2.54
CA VAL A 231 13.31 -20.29 2.86
C VAL A 231 11.89 -20.84 2.91
N GLY A 232 11.05 -20.26 3.77
CA GLY A 232 9.61 -20.43 3.69
C GLY A 232 9.04 -19.58 2.57
N LEU A 233 7.95 -20.03 1.96
CA LEU A 233 7.31 -19.33 0.86
C LEU A 233 5.81 -19.21 1.10
N ALA A 234 5.29 -17.98 0.97
CA ALA A 234 3.86 -17.70 0.95
C ALA A 234 3.50 -16.89 -0.31
N LEU A 235 2.55 -17.40 -1.11
CA LEU A 235 2.19 -16.83 -2.40
C LEU A 235 0.73 -16.40 -2.45
N THR A 236 0.48 -15.22 -2.99
CA THR A 236 -0.87 -14.77 -3.35
C THR A 236 -0.96 -14.45 -4.84
N PRO A 237 -1.87 -15.13 -5.56
CA PRO A 237 -2.18 -14.77 -6.94
C PRO A 237 -3.12 -13.56 -6.98
N SER A 238 -3.05 -12.79 -8.05
CA SER A 238 -4.01 -11.73 -8.32
C SER A 238 -5.27 -12.26 -9.02
N ARG A 239 -6.30 -11.43 -9.12
CA ARG A 239 -7.51 -11.75 -9.92
C ARG A 239 -7.24 -11.96 -11.42
N ARG A 240 -6.06 -11.54 -11.91
CA ARG A 240 -5.63 -11.70 -13.30
C ARG A 240 -4.80 -12.97 -13.55
N THR A 241 -4.43 -13.67 -12.48
CA THR A 241 -3.71 -14.93 -12.56
C THR A 241 -4.70 -16.03 -12.93
N GLY A 242 -4.52 -16.68 -14.07
CA GLY A 242 -5.42 -17.74 -14.55
C GLY A 242 -5.44 -18.95 -13.62
N SER A 243 -6.54 -19.72 -13.66
CA SER A 243 -6.69 -20.92 -12.83
C SER A 243 -5.67 -22.02 -13.14
N GLU A 244 -5.28 -22.16 -14.41
CA GLU A 244 -4.25 -23.14 -14.82
C GLU A 244 -2.87 -22.73 -14.28
N GLU A 245 -2.53 -21.45 -14.33
CA GLU A 245 -1.30 -20.90 -13.79
C GLU A 245 -1.24 -21.08 -12.26
N GLN A 246 -2.34 -20.82 -11.58
CA GLN A 246 -2.45 -21.07 -10.15
C GLN A 246 -2.29 -22.55 -9.80
N ALA A 247 -2.94 -23.45 -10.54
CA ALA A 247 -2.82 -24.89 -10.33
C ALA A 247 -1.37 -25.37 -10.50
N LEU A 248 -0.67 -24.85 -11.50
CA LEU A 248 0.72 -25.17 -11.76
C LEU A 248 1.65 -24.69 -10.64
N LEU A 249 1.46 -23.45 -10.15
CA LEU A 249 2.21 -22.93 -9.02
C LEU A 249 2.01 -23.82 -7.78
N ARG A 250 0.75 -24.23 -7.48
CA ARG A 250 0.45 -25.14 -6.37
C ARG A 250 1.13 -26.50 -6.54
N GLN A 251 0.98 -27.11 -7.71
CA GLN A 251 1.55 -28.42 -8.00
C GLN A 251 3.06 -28.48 -7.75
N VAL A 252 3.78 -27.39 -8.00
CA VAL A 252 5.23 -27.34 -7.83
C VAL A 252 5.65 -26.95 -6.41
N LEU A 253 4.97 -25.98 -5.79
CA LEU A 253 5.42 -25.34 -4.57
C LEU A 253 4.85 -25.97 -3.28
N GLU A 254 3.58 -26.42 -3.28
CA GLU A 254 2.96 -27.01 -2.06
C GLU A 254 3.67 -28.29 -1.59
N PRO A 255 4.10 -29.24 -2.46
CA PRO A 255 4.86 -30.41 -2.01
C PRO A 255 6.20 -30.08 -1.34
N ARG A 256 6.69 -28.84 -1.53
CA ARG A 256 7.91 -28.30 -0.94
C ARG A 256 7.67 -27.46 0.32
N GLY A 257 6.43 -27.48 0.82
CA GLY A 257 6.04 -26.70 1.99
C GLY A 257 5.69 -25.22 1.70
N GLY A 258 5.53 -24.84 0.42
CA GLY A 258 5.03 -23.51 0.06
C GLY A 258 3.53 -23.37 0.39
N TRP A 259 3.14 -22.25 0.94
CA TRP A 259 1.74 -21.90 1.19
C TRP A 259 1.21 -21.00 0.07
N ILE A 260 0.15 -21.41 -0.61
CA ILE A 260 -0.46 -20.63 -1.69
C ILE A 260 -1.92 -20.34 -1.34
N TRP A 261 -2.28 -19.06 -1.31
CA TRP A 261 -3.65 -18.65 -1.07
C TRP A 261 -4.58 -19.22 -2.15
N ASP A 262 -5.66 -19.82 -1.74
CA ASP A 262 -6.62 -20.50 -2.63
C ASP A 262 -7.71 -19.58 -3.21
N GLY A 263 -7.69 -18.31 -2.85
CA GLY A 263 -8.69 -17.33 -3.29
C GLY A 263 -9.92 -17.29 -2.38
N THR A 264 -9.96 -18.11 -1.32
CA THR A 264 -11.08 -18.16 -0.37
C THR A 264 -10.76 -17.45 0.93
N GLY A 265 -11.80 -17.01 1.64
CA GLY A 265 -11.64 -16.32 2.92
C GLY A 265 -10.98 -14.94 2.81
N GLU A 266 -10.33 -14.53 3.89
CA GLU A 266 -9.64 -13.25 3.96
C GLU A 266 -8.40 -13.24 3.05
N ASN A 267 -8.24 -12.18 2.27
CA ASN A 267 -7.09 -12.02 1.40
C ASN A 267 -5.81 -11.76 2.22
N PRO A 268 -4.76 -12.59 2.08
CA PRO A 268 -3.51 -12.48 2.85
C PRO A 268 -2.62 -11.32 2.44
N TYR A 269 -2.95 -10.59 1.41
CA TYR A 269 -2.07 -9.64 0.72
C TYR A 269 -1.30 -8.71 1.67
N PHE A 270 -2.01 -8.00 2.56
CA PHE A 270 -1.35 -7.13 3.55
C PHE A 270 -0.61 -7.91 4.64
N GLY A 271 -1.08 -9.13 4.98
CA GLY A 271 -0.36 -10.02 5.88
C GLY A 271 0.98 -10.47 5.30
N LEU A 272 1.02 -10.79 4.01
CA LEU A 272 2.26 -11.13 3.31
C LEU A 272 3.21 -9.93 3.22
N LEU A 273 2.70 -8.74 2.89
CA LEU A 273 3.51 -7.51 2.89
C LEU A 273 4.10 -7.21 4.27
N ALA A 274 3.35 -7.49 5.35
CA ALA A 274 3.76 -7.17 6.71
C ALA A 274 4.75 -8.18 7.33
N LEU A 275 4.66 -9.46 6.92
CA LEU A 275 5.37 -10.56 7.57
C LEU A 275 6.57 -11.07 6.77
N ALA A 276 6.73 -10.65 5.51
CA ALA A 276 7.81 -11.09 4.66
C ALA A 276 9.17 -10.53 5.10
N ASP A 277 10.18 -11.39 5.07
CA ASP A 277 11.60 -10.99 5.17
C ASP A 277 12.11 -10.51 3.80
N VAL A 278 11.57 -11.06 2.71
CA VAL A 278 11.84 -10.66 1.31
C VAL A 278 10.56 -10.80 0.49
N ILE A 279 10.36 -9.93 -0.50
CA ILE A 279 9.20 -9.98 -1.38
C ILE A 279 9.66 -10.24 -2.82
N VAL A 280 9.06 -11.24 -3.48
CA VAL A 280 9.15 -11.43 -4.92
C VAL A 280 7.86 -10.94 -5.58
N VAL A 281 7.95 -10.06 -6.56
CA VAL A 281 6.78 -9.52 -7.25
C VAL A 281 6.95 -9.55 -8.77
N THR A 282 5.90 -9.94 -9.50
CA THR A 282 5.92 -9.92 -10.97
C THR A 282 5.82 -8.48 -11.50
N ILE A 283 6.58 -8.17 -12.56
CA ILE A 283 6.76 -6.80 -13.08
C ILE A 283 5.53 -6.20 -13.79
N ASP A 284 4.47 -6.96 -14.00
CA ASP A 284 3.28 -6.51 -14.73
C ASP A 284 2.42 -5.50 -13.95
N SER A 285 2.62 -5.37 -12.64
CA SER A 285 1.81 -4.55 -11.76
C SER A 285 2.61 -3.46 -11.06
N VAL A 286 2.52 -2.23 -11.56
CA VAL A 286 3.13 -1.04 -10.91
C VAL A 286 2.60 -0.86 -9.48
N SER A 287 1.29 -1.08 -9.26
CA SER A 287 0.70 -0.94 -7.92
C SER A 287 1.30 -1.92 -6.92
N MET A 288 1.41 -3.23 -7.28
CA MET A 288 2.00 -4.24 -6.39
C MET A 288 3.46 -3.96 -6.07
N VAL A 289 4.24 -3.52 -7.07
CA VAL A 289 5.64 -3.10 -6.83
C VAL A 289 5.69 -1.89 -5.92
N SER A 290 4.82 -0.88 -6.12
CA SER A 290 4.76 0.31 -5.26
C SER A 290 4.39 -0.04 -3.82
N GLU A 291 3.41 -0.93 -3.63
CA GLU A 291 3.01 -1.43 -2.31
C GLU A 291 4.12 -2.24 -1.63
N ALA A 292 4.84 -3.07 -2.39
CA ALA A 292 5.96 -3.85 -1.86
C ALA A 292 7.14 -2.95 -1.44
N VAL A 293 7.50 -1.95 -2.25
CA VAL A 293 8.61 -1.03 -1.89
C VAL A 293 8.26 -0.05 -0.78
N ALA A 294 6.99 0.07 -0.40
CA ALA A 294 6.57 0.82 0.77
C ALA A 294 6.80 0.07 2.11
N THR A 295 7.21 -1.20 2.05
CA THR A 295 7.58 -1.99 3.22
C THR A 295 9.08 -1.92 3.50
N SER A 296 9.53 -2.41 4.64
CA SER A 296 10.96 -2.56 4.98
C SER A 296 11.62 -3.81 4.37
N ALA A 297 10.87 -4.68 3.68
CA ALA A 297 11.42 -5.86 3.06
C ALA A 297 12.11 -5.54 1.71
N PRO A 298 13.26 -6.15 1.40
CA PRO A 298 13.83 -6.13 0.05
C PRO A 298 12.86 -6.71 -0.97
N VAL A 299 12.85 -6.13 -2.19
CA VAL A 299 11.92 -6.54 -3.24
C VAL A 299 12.67 -7.03 -4.46
N MET A 300 12.40 -8.26 -4.87
CA MET A 300 12.93 -8.87 -6.07
C MET A 300 11.86 -8.90 -7.18
N LEU A 301 12.23 -8.47 -8.37
CA LEU A 301 11.34 -8.36 -9.54
C LEU A 301 11.40 -9.62 -10.40
N ALA A 302 10.32 -10.38 -10.48
CA ALA A 302 10.19 -11.52 -11.40
C ALA A 302 9.79 -11.01 -12.79
N ARG A 303 10.67 -11.21 -13.78
CA ARG A 303 10.45 -10.75 -15.15
C ARG A 303 9.41 -11.57 -15.87
N LEU A 304 8.58 -10.90 -16.65
CA LEU A 304 7.58 -11.49 -17.54
C LEU A 304 7.84 -11.04 -18.99
N PRO A 305 7.47 -11.86 -19.98
CA PRO A 305 7.52 -11.46 -21.39
C PRO A 305 6.51 -10.34 -21.66
N GLY A 306 6.93 -9.38 -22.45
CA GLY A 306 6.15 -8.18 -22.75
C GLY A 306 6.99 -6.91 -22.62
N HIS A 307 6.38 -5.78 -22.97
CA HIS A 307 7.07 -4.50 -22.89
C HIS A 307 6.10 -3.34 -22.62
N SER A 308 6.51 -2.48 -21.70
CA SER A 308 5.91 -1.18 -21.46
C SER A 308 7.00 -0.17 -21.16
N ALA A 309 7.22 0.79 -22.04
CA ALA A 309 8.24 1.82 -21.86
C ALA A 309 8.09 2.55 -20.51
N ARG A 310 6.86 2.89 -20.12
CA ARG A 310 6.58 3.57 -18.83
C ARG A 310 6.92 2.70 -17.63
N GLN A 311 6.52 1.43 -17.63
CA GLN A 311 6.84 0.51 -16.55
C GLN A 311 8.34 0.19 -16.51
N HIS A 312 9.00 0.12 -17.67
CA HIS A 312 10.45 -0.04 -17.75
C HIS A 312 11.17 1.11 -17.06
N VAL A 313 10.80 2.36 -17.36
CA VAL A 313 11.38 3.56 -16.71
C VAL A 313 11.15 3.52 -15.19
N PHE A 314 9.96 3.14 -14.75
CA PHE A 314 9.66 3.01 -13.33
C PHE A 314 10.52 1.94 -12.64
N MET A 315 10.59 0.72 -13.21
CA MET A 315 11.38 -0.36 -12.63
C MET A 315 12.88 -0.01 -12.64
N GLN A 316 13.37 0.60 -13.73
CA GLN A 316 14.76 0.98 -13.83
C GLN A 316 15.15 2.07 -12.81
N ALA A 317 14.25 3.01 -12.51
CA ALA A 317 14.48 4.00 -11.45
C ALA A 317 14.65 3.31 -10.08
N LEU A 318 13.78 2.38 -9.72
CA LEU A 318 13.88 1.63 -8.47
C LEU A 318 15.13 0.72 -8.40
N ILE A 319 15.55 0.15 -9.54
CA ILE A 319 16.79 -0.63 -9.63
C ILE A 319 18.01 0.28 -9.40
N ASN A 320 18.05 1.44 -10.06
CA ASN A 320 19.14 2.41 -9.93
C ASN A 320 19.24 3.00 -8.51
N GLU A 321 18.12 3.15 -7.83
CA GLU A 321 18.06 3.56 -6.41
C GLU A 321 18.44 2.41 -5.45
N GLY A 322 18.69 1.20 -5.96
CA GLY A 322 19.03 0.02 -5.16
C GLY A 322 17.85 -0.54 -4.35
N ARG A 323 16.62 -0.01 -4.57
CA ARG A 323 15.43 -0.42 -3.79
C ARG A 323 14.92 -1.79 -4.21
N VAL A 324 15.08 -2.16 -5.47
CA VAL A 324 14.69 -3.45 -6.00
C VAL A 324 15.82 -4.12 -6.76
N ARG A 325 15.82 -5.44 -6.81
CA ARG A 325 16.73 -6.24 -7.62
C ARG A 325 15.95 -7.22 -8.49
N GLU A 326 16.60 -7.76 -9.51
CA GLU A 326 15.98 -8.78 -10.36
C GLU A 326 16.00 -10.14 -9.66
N PHE A 327 14.86 -10.84 -9.66
CA PHE A 327 14.77 -12.22 -9.18
C PHE A 327 15.42 -13.18 -10.19
N LYS A 328 16.36 -14.00 -9.73
CA LYS A 328 17.13 -14.95 -10.52
C LYS A 328 17.12 -16.36 -9.93
N GLY A 329 16.03 -16.74 -9.26
CA GLY A 329 15.88 -18.07 -8.65
C GLY A 329 16.72 -18.29 -7.37
N ARG A 330 17.23 -17.24 -6.75
CA ARG A 330 17.97 -17.27 -5.49
C ARG A 330 17.52 -16.15 -4.57
N LEU A 331 17.60 -16.41 -3.27
CA LEU A 331 17.35 -15.36 -2.27
C LEU A 331 18.47 -14.31 -2.36
N ASP A 332 18.05 -13.05 -2.37
CA ASP A 332 18.94 -11.91 -2.16
C ASP A 332 18.36 -11.04 -1.05
N HIS A 333 19.16 -10.73 -0.06
CA HIS A 333 18.75 -9.92 1.10
C HIS A 333 19.75 -8.78 1.28
N TRP A 334 19.23 -7.56 1.31
CA TRP A 334 20.01 -6.33 1.50
C TRP A 334 19.21 -5.29 2.28
N PRO A 335 19.87 -4.39 3.02
CA PRO A 335 19.18 -3.32 3.72
C PRO A 335 18.51 -2.36 2.73
N VAL A 336 17.29 -1.98 3.02
CA VAL A 336 16.49 -1.03 2.22
C VAL A 336 15.70 -0.10 3.10
N GLU A 337 15.41 1.10 2.58
CA GLU A 337 14.46 2.02 3.18
C GLU A 337 13.13 1.98 2.40
N PRO A 338 11.98 2.05 3.09
CA PRO A 338 10.69 2.17 2.43
C PRO A 338 10.59 3.39 1.51
N ILE A 339 9.93 3.23 0.36
CA ILE A 339 9.58 4.34 -0.52
C ILE A 339 8.05 4.46 -0.53
N ASP A 340 7.54 5.50 0.14
CA ASP A 340 6.11 5.82 0.18
C ASP A 340 5.90 7.33 0.01
N ASP A 341 5.32 7.69 -1.11
CA ASP A 341 4.99 9.08 -1.43
C ASP A 341 3.52 9.41 -1.09
N THR A 342 2.72 8.44 -0.58
CA THR A 342 1.28 8.61 -0.41
C THR A 342 0.94 9.67 0.62
N ALA A 343 1.63 9.65 1.76
CA ALA A 343 1.38 10.61 2.84
C ALA A 343 1.75 12.05 2.43
N GLU A 344 2.90 12.22 1.77
CA GLU A 344 3.35 13.53 1.28
C GLU A 344 2.42 14.06 0.19
N ALA A 345 2.05 13.22 -0.77
CA ALA A 345 1.11 13.56 -1.84
C ALA A 345 -0.27 13.95 -1.29
N ALA A 346 -0.73 13.28 -0.23
CA ALA A 346 -1.99 13.60 0.45
C ALA A 346 -1.93 14.95 1.18
N ALA A 347 -0.85 15.23 1.91
CA ALA A 347 -0.63 16.51 2.59
C ALA A 347 -0.58 17.66 1.58
N GLU A 348 0.15 17.48 0.47
CA GLU A 348 0.23 18.48 -0.60
C GLU A 348 -1.12 18.69 -1.30
N THR A 349 -1.91 17.61 -1.47
CA THR A 349 -3.27 17.72 -1.99
C THR A 349 -4.14 18.58 -1.09
N ARG A 350 -4.15 18.34 0.24
CA ARG A 350 -4.90 19.16 1.19
C ARG A 350 -4.47 20.62 1.13
N ARG A 351 -3.17 20.87 1.18
CA ARG A 351 -2.60 22.24 1.12
C ARG A 351 -3.07 22.99 -0.13
N ARG A 352 -3.07 22.35 -1.30
CA ARG A 352 -3.50 22.95 -2.57
C ARG A 352 -5.00 23.19 -2.62
N LEU A 353 -5.79 22.38 -1.92
CA LEU A 353 -7.24 22.55 -1.81
C LEU A 353 -7.65 23.55 -0.73
N GLY A 354 -6.71 24.08 0.07
CA GLY A 354 -6.98 24.98 1.18
C GLY A 354 -7.64 24.30 2.39
N LEU A 355 -7.35 23.00 2.61
CA LEU A 355 -7.95 22.15 3.64
C LEU A 355 -6.98 21.81 4.78
#